data_acb533a192ce7a99a68653c3fbe112c8
#
_entry.id   acb533a192ce7a99a68653c3fbe112c8
#
_cell.length_a   1.000
_cell.length_b   1.000
_cell.length_c   1.000
_cell.angle_alpha   90.00
_cell.angle_beta   90.00
_cell.angle_gamma   90.00
#
_symmetry.space_group_name_H-M   'P 1'
#
loop_
_entity.id
_entity.type
_entity.pdbx_description
1 polymer ?
#
loop_
_entity_poly.entity_id
_entity_poly.type
_entity_poly.pdbx_seq_one_letter_code
_entity_poly.pdbx_strand_id
1 'polypeptide(L)'
;MNSDQYCQEKCAASGSSFYYSFLFLPAERRRAIMALYAFCREVDDVVDECNDISIASTKLAWWRQEIERVASGQATHPVGLALKWASGQFNLPKEQLLEIIDG
;
A
#
# COMPACT_ATOMS: atom_id res chain seq x y z
N MET A 1 -1.01 14.05 -9.88
CA MET A 1 -1.80 12.93 -9.31
C MET A 1 -1.60 12.93 -7.81
N ASN A 2 -2.67 12.90 -7.03
CA ASN A 2 -2.55 12.83 -5.58
C ASN A 2 -2.46 11.37 -5.12
N SER A 3 -2.18 11.16 -3.83
CA SER A 3 -1.97 9.82 -3.29
C SER A 3 -3.21 8.92 -3.42
N ASP A 4 -4.40 9.49 -3.24
CA ASP A 4 -5.64 8.73 -3.35
C ASP A 4 -5.92 8.29 -4.78
N GLN A 5 -5.67 9.17 -5.75
CA GLN A 5 -5.80 8.83 -7.17
C GLN A 5 -4.83 7.74 -7.56
N TYR A 6 -3.59 7.81 -7.08
CA TYR A 6 -2.60 6.78 -7.34
C TYR A 6 -3.08 5.41 -6.85
N CYS A 7 -3.55 5.35 -5.60
CA CYS A 7 -4.05 4.11 -5.02
C CYS A 7 -5.26 3.57 -5.77
N GLN A 8 -6.20 4.46 -6.15
CA GLN A 8 -7.38 4.07 -6.89
C GLN A 8 -7.02 3.48 -8.26
N GLU A 9 -6.11 4.13 -8.97
CA GLU A 9 -5.66 3.65 -10.28
C GLU A 9 -4.93 2.31 -10.17
N LYS A 10 -4.11 2.14 -9.13
CA LYS A 10 -3.41 0.89 -8.88
C LYS A 10 -4.40 -0.25 -8.63
N CYS A 11 -5.42 0.00 -7.81
CA CYS A 11 -6.48 -0.97 -7.55
C CYS A 11 -7.25 -1.33 -8.82
N ALA A 12 -7.64 -0.32 -9.60
CA ALA A 12 -8.38 -0.54 -10.85
C ALA A 12 -7.55 -1.31 -11.86
N ALA A 13 -6.26 -0.99 -11.98
CA ALA A 13 -5.36 -1.63 -12.94
C ALA A 13 -5.09 -3.09 -12.60
N SER A 14 -5.27 -3.50 -11.34
CA SER A 14 -5.03 -4.87 -10.92
C SER A 14 -6.03 -5.87 -11.54
N GLY A 15 -7.16 -5.38 -12.04
CA GLY A 15 -8.20 -6.23 -12.61
C GLY A 15 -8.96 -7.06 -11.59
N SER A 16 -8.77 -6.79 -10.31
CA SER A 16 -9.42 -7.54 -9.23
C SER A 16 -10.90 -7.20 -9.13
N SER A 17 -11.75 -8.21 -8.93
CA SER A 17 -13.17 -8.00 -8.66
C SER A 17 -13.39 -7.31 -7.32
N PHE A 18 -12.43 -7.37 -6.40
CA PHE A 18 -12.51 -6.68 -5.12
C PHE A 18 -12.61 -5.17 -5.28
N TYR A 19 -12.00 -4.61 -6.34
CA TYR A 19 -12.10 -3.19 -6.63
C TYR A 19 -13.55 -2.72 -6.69
N TYR A 20 -14.40 -3.48 -7.38
CA TYR A 20 -15.83 -3.12 -7.51
C TYR A 20 -16.55 -3.21 -6.17
N SER A 21 -16.16 -4.16 -5.33
CA SER A 21 -16.71 -4.26 -3.97
C SER A 21 -16.36 -3.02 -3.13
N PHE A 22 -15.17 -2.47 -3.31
CA PHE A 22 -14.73 -1.28 -2.56
C PHE A 22 -15.59 -0.07 -2.88
N LEU A 23 -16.14 0.01 -4.09
CA LEU A 23 -16.96 1.16 -4.50
C LEU A 23 -18.26 1.29 -3.70
N PHE A 24 -18.71 0.22 -3.06
CA PHE A 24 -19.91 0.23 -2.23
C PHE A 24 -19.63 0.65 -0.78
N LEU A 25 -18.37 0.81 -0.41
CA LEU A 25 -18.01 1.22 0.96
C LEU A 25 -18.19 2.73 1.14
N PRO A 26 -18.44 3.20 2.38
CA PRO A 26 -18.39 4.63 2.67
C PRO A 26 -17.04 5.22 2.22
N ALA A 27 -17.05 6.50 1.82
CA ALA A 27 -15.90 7.13 1.18
C ALA A 27 -14.60 6.97 1.98
N GLU A 28 -14.65 7.17 3.30
CA GLU A 28 -13.44 7.08 4.14
C GLU A 28 -12.91 5.64 4.22
N ARG A 29 -13.81 4.67 4.38
CA ARG A 29 -13.40 3.26 4.40
C ARG A 29 -12.87 2.81 3.06
N ARG A 30 -13.51 3.24 1.98
CA ARG A 30 -13.06 2.95 0.62
C ARG A 30 -11.66 3.49 0.40
N ARG A 31 -11.40 4.72 0.82
CA ARG A 31 -10.08 5.34 0.70
C ARG A 31 -9.01 4.55 1.46
N ALA A 32 -9.32 4.13 2.69
CA ALA A 32 -8.39 3.38 3.52
C ALA A 32 -8.11 1.98 2.93
N ILE A 33 -9.15 1.29 2.46
CA ILE A 33 -8.98 -0.06 1.92
C ILE A 33 -8.21 -0.01 0.59
N MET A 34 -8.43 1.02 -0.21
CA MET A 34 -7.68 1.20 -1.46
C MET A 34 -6.20 1.48 -1.19
N ALA A 35 -5.89 2.24 -0.13
CA ALA A 35 -4.50 2.46 0.27
C ALA A 35 -3.83 1.14 0.65
N LEU A 36 -4.50 0.33 1.45
CA LEU A 36 -3.97 -0.96 1.88
C LEU A 36 -3.81 -1.92 0.71
N TYR A 37 -4.82 -1.99 -0.16
CA TYR A 37 -4.78 -2.85 -1.34
C TYR A 37 -3.66 -2.43 -2.28
N ALA A 38 -3.50 -1.13 -2.53
CA ALA A 38 -2.43 -0.62 -3.36
C ALA A 38 -1.05 -0.98 -2.81
N PHE A 39 -0.89 -0.92 -1.48
CA PHE A 39 0.34 -1.34 -0.82
C PHE A 39 0.62 -2.82 -1.08
N CYS A 40 -0.39 -3.68 -0.91
CA CYS A 40 -0.23 -5.11 -1.18
C CYS A 40 0.19 -5.35 -2.63
N ARG A 41 -0.41 -4.63 -3.58
CA ARG A 41 -0.05 -4.77 -5.00
C ARG A 41 1.36 -4.30 -5.29
N GLU A 42 1.82 -3.24 -4.64
CA GLU A 42 3.20 -2.78 -4.81
C GLU A 42 4.19 -3.85 -4.34
N VAL A 43 3.92 -4.48 -3.19
CA VAL A 43 4.78 -5.55 -2.67
C VAL A 43 4.74 -6.77 -3.59
N ASP A 44 3.55 -7.18 -4.04
CA ASP A 44 3.39 -8.31 -4.94
C ASP A 44 4.12 -8.08 -6.26
N ASP A 45 4.04 -6.86 -6.81
CA ASP A 45 4.71 -6.51 -8.06
C ASP A 45 6.23 -6.61 -7.93
N VAL A 46 6.78 -6.28 -6.77
CA VAL A 46 8.21 -6.43 -6.52
C VAL A 46 8.61 -7.91 -6.65
N VAL A 47 7.83 -8.80 -6.04
CA VAL A 47 8.12 -10.24 -6.06
C VAL A 47 7.90 -10.82 -7.46
N ASP A 48 6.80 -10.43 -8.13
CA ASP A 48 6.40 -11.02 -9.41
C ASP A 48 7.25 -10.52 -10.57
N GLU A 49 7.68 -9.24 -10.54
CA GLU A 49 8.35 -8.61 -11.67
C GLU A 49 9.88 -8.64 -11.57
N CYS A 50 10.44 -8.86 -10.38
CA CYS A 50 11.87 -8.90 -10.19
C CYS A 50 12.41 -10.32 -10.35
N ASN A 51 13.22 -10.54 -11.38
CA ASN A 51 13.85 -11.84 -11.62
C ASN A 51 15.09 -12.04 -10.76
N ASP A 52 15.65 -10.95 -10.22
CA ASP A 52 16.86 -10.99 -9.39
C ASP A 52 16.47 -10.84 -7.92
N ILE A 53 16.81 -11.84 -7.11
CA ILE A 53 16.50 -11.86 -5.67
C ILE A 53 17.12 -10.66 -4.97
N SER A 54 18.34 -10.26 -5.36
CA SER A 54 19.01 -9.12 -4.73
C SER A 54 18.25 -7.83 -4.96
N ILE A 55 17.74 -7.61 -6.18
CA ILE A 55 16.95 -6.43 -6.50
C ILE A 55 15.63 -6.44 -5.75
N ALA A 56 14.95 -7.59 -5.72
CA ALA A 56 13.70 -7.73 -4.98
C ALA A 56 13.91 -7.44 -3.50
N SER A 57 14.95 -8.00 -2.90
CA SER A 57 15.28 -7.78 -1.49
C SER A 57 15.53 -6.30 -1.19
N THR A 58 16.24 -5.60 -2.09
CA THR A 58 16.52 -4.17 -1.94
C THR A 58 15.22 -3.36 -1.97
N LYS A 59 14.32 -3.67 -2.89
CA LYS A 59 13.03 -2.98 -2.99
C LYS A 59 12.14 -3.25 -1.79
N LEU A 60 12.13 -4.48 -1.29
CA LEU A 60 11.36 -4.82 -0.10
C LEU A 60 11.93 -4.12 1.13
N ALA A 61 13.26 -4.01 1.24
CA ALA A 61 13.90 -3.25 2.32
C ALA A 61 13.49 -1.78 2.26
N TRP A 62 13.39 -1.21 1.05
CA TRP A 62 12.91 0.16 0.86
C TRP A 62 11.48 0.30 1.40
N TRP A 63 10.61 -0.66 1.10
CA TRP A 63 9.23 -0.63 1.60
C TRP A 63 9.16 -0.74 3.12
N ARG A 64 10.05 -1.54 3.74
CA ARG A 64 10.12 -1.58 5.20
C ARG A 64 10.47 -0.22 5.77
N GLN A 65 11.42 0.47 5.16
CA GLN A 65 11.78 1.83 5.56
C GLN A 65 10.62 2.80 5.36
N GLU A 66 9.89 2.66 4.26
CA GLU A 66 8.73 3.52 4.00
C GLU A 66 7.64 3.30 5.06
N ILE A 67 7.42 2.07 5.50
CA ILE A 67 6.47 1.79 6.58
C ILE A 67 6.92 2.44 7.89
N GLU A 68 8.22 2.45 8.18
CA GLU A 68 8.74 3.19 9.33
C GLU A 68 8.47 4.69 9.18
N ARG A 69 8.62 5.23 7.98
CA ARG A 69 8.30 6.63 7.70
C ARG A 69 6.81 6.92 7.85
N VAL A 70 5.96 5.98 7.43
CA VAL A 70 4.49 6.10 7.64
C VAL A 70 4.20 6.24 9.14
N ALA A 71 4.81 5.39 9.96
CA ALA A 71 4.58 5.41 11.41
C ALA A 71 5.08 6.71 12.04
N SER A 72 6.17 7.28 11.54
CA SER A 72 6.73 8.54 12.05
C SER A 72 6.11 9.79 11.42
N GLY A 73 5.23 9.63 10.45
CA GLY A 73 4.59 10.75 9.75
C GLY A 73 5.42 11.37 8.64
N GLN A 74 6.44 10.67 8.15
CA GLN A 74 7.39 11.18 7.15
C GLN A 74 7.33 10.40 5.83
N ALA A 75 6.17 9.81 5.51
CA ALA A 75 5.99 9.06 4.28
C ALA A 75 6.27 9.91 3.04
N THR A 76 6.84 9.30 1.99
CA THR A 76 7.22 9.99 0.77
C THR A 76 6.53 9.46 -0.49
N HIS A 77 6.27 8.15 -0.56
CA HIS A 77 5.60 7.53 -1.71
C HIS A 77 4.10 7.78 -1.64
N PRO A 78 3.39 7.93 -2.79
CA PRO A 78 1.93 8.10 -2.76
C PRO A 78 1.19 7.06 -1.94
N VAL A 79 1.57 5.78 -2.05
CA VAL A 79 0.97 4.72 -1.24
C VAL A 79 1.28 4.94 0.24
N GLY A 80 2.51 5.32 0.58
CA GLY A 80 2.89 5.63 1.96
C GLY A 80 2.10 6.79 2.53
N LEU A 81 1.88 7.84 1.75
CA LEU A 81 1.07 8.99 2.17
C LEU A 81 -0.37 8.57 2.44
N ALA A 82 -0.94 7.72 1.58
CA ALA A 82 -2.29 7.21 1.77
C ALA A 82 -2.39 6.31 3.02
N LEU A 83 -1.38 5.48 3.25
CA LEU A 83 -1.32 4.64 4.46
C LEU A 83 -1.20 5.48 5.73
N LYS A 84 -0.45 6.58 5.67
CA LYS A 84 -0.33 7.50 6.80
C LYS A 84 -1.70 8.05 7.18
N TRP A 85 -2.46 8.51 6.19
CA TRP A 85 -3.82 8.98 6.43
C TRP A 85 -4.69 7.87 7.02
N ALA A 86 -4.66 6.67 6.41
CA ALA A 86 -5.47 5.54 6.85
C ALA A 86 -5.14 5.11 8.28
N SER A 87 -3.87 5.14 8.64
CA SER A 87 -3.43 4.81 10.00
C SER A 87 -3.95 5.81 11.04
N GLY A 88 -4.11 7.07 10.64
CA GLY A 88 -4.67 8.11 11.52
C GLY A 88 -6.17 7.97 11.72
N GLN A 89 -6.89 7.44 10.73
CA GLN A 89 -8.35 7.28 10.79
C GLN A 89 -8.77 5.92 11.33
N PHE A 90 -8.00 4.88 11.02
CA PHE A 90 -8.27 3.51 11.40
C PHE A 90 -7.01 2.94 12.03
N ASN A 91 -7.16 2.01 12.94
CA ASN A 91 -6.00 1.43 13.62
C ASN A 91 -5.30 0.42 12.71
N LEU A 92 -4.25 0.86 12.01
CA LEU A 92 -3.41 0.00 11.18
C LEU A 92 -2.04 -0.14 11.85
N PRO A 93 -1.79 -1.23 12.61
CA PRO A 93 -0.51 -1.40 13.29
C PRO A 93 0.63 -1.55 12.29
N LYS A 94 1.75 -0.89 12.57
CA LYS A 94 2.96 -0.97 11.75
C LYS A 94 3.40 -2.42 11.55
N GLU A 95 3.30 -3.23 12.58
CA GLU A 95 3.71 -4.63 12.58
C GLU A 95 2.96 -5.44 11.52
N GLN A 96 1.65 -5.18 11.34
CA GLN A 96 0.87 -5.87 10.33
C GLN A 96 1.29 -5.47 8.92
N LEU A 97 1.63 -4.20 8.71
CA LEU A 97 2.13 -3.74 7.42
C LEU A 97 3.48 -4.38 7.09
N LEU A 98 4.34 -4.51 8.09
CA LEU A 98 5.63 -5.19 7.92
C LEU A 98 5.44 -6.68 7.61
N GLU A 99 4.46 -7.35 8.20
CA GLU A 99 4.14 -8.74 7.92
C GLU A 99 3.74 -8.94 6.45
N ILE A 100 3.04 -8.00 5.85
CA ILE A 100 2.68 -8.07 4.44
C ILE A 100 3.94 -8.11 3.57
N ILE A 101 4.97 -7.35 3.92
CA ILE A 101 6.24 -7.36 3.20
C ILE A 101 6.96 -8.70 3.37
N ASP A 102 6.93 -9.25 4.57
CA ASP A 102 7.63 -10.50 4.90
C ASP A 102 6.90 -11.74 4.41
N GLY A 103 5.61 -11.63 4.23
CA GLY A 103 4.76 -12.76 3.90
C GLY A 103 4.59 -13.06 2.47
#